data_e6c848a2de6bea7637fa79f2252125f2
#
_entry.id   e6c848a2de6bea7637fa79f2252125f2
#
_cell.length_a   1.000
_cell.length_b   1.000
_cell.length_c   1.000
_cell.angle_alpha   90.00
_cell.angle_beta   90.00
_cell.angle_gamma   90.00
#
_symmetry.space_group_name_H-M   'P 1'
#
loop_
_entity.id
_entity.type
_entity.pdbx_description
1 polymer ?
#
loop_
_entity_poly.entity_id
_entity_poly.type
_entity_poly.pdbx_seq_one_letter_code
_entity_poly.pdbx_strand_id
1 'polypeptide(L)'
;MLIEIGESIVSEAELGNNKAVSILKDLCFAYSHGIHYVYASMSLIGRISKLENLDESQRCLYAKLKSKLKTIMAIRNSVVVKCHISYKISSAVIEGCIYLNPNEYNCFKFFTETVLIGENLNDCKFFRHICEKYL
;
A
#
# COMPACT_ATOMS: atom_id res chain seq x y z
N MET A 1 -1.80 -5.30 -6.35
CA MET A 1 -0.74 -4.32 -6.64
C MET A 1 0.27 -4.33 -5.50
N LEU A 2 1.50 -3.91 -5.75
CA LEU A 2 2.51 -3.68 -4.70
C LEU A 2 2.56 -2.20 -4.33
N ILE A 3 2.44 -1.89 -3.05
CA ILE A 3 2.54 -0.54 -2.51
C ILE A 3 3.85 -0.41 -1.73
N GLU A 4 4.68 0.53 -2.13
CA GLU A 4 5.97 0.82 -1.52
C GLU A 4 5.87 2.08 -0.64
N ILE A 5 6.20 1.93 0.64
CA ILE A 5 6.16 3.01 1.63
C ILE A 5 7.45 3.80 1.53
N GLY A 6 7.34 5.09 1.21
CA GLY A 6 8.46 6.02 1.20
C GLY A 6 8.86 6.46 2.62
N GLU A 7 10.12 6.80 2.80
CA GLU A 7 10.67 7.22 4.09
C GLU A 7 9.93 8.41 4.71
N SER A 8 9.49 9.36 3.88
CA SER A 8 8.77 10.54 4.36
C SER A 8 7.45 10.22 5.06
N ILE A 9 6.76 9.14 4.69
CA ILE A 9 5.54 8.69 5.37
C ILE A 9 5.88 8.29 6.80
N VAL A 10 6.95 7.52 6.99
CA VAL A 10 7.37 7.05 8.31
C VAL A 10 7.86 8.22 9.18
N SER A 11 8.66 9.13 8.61
CA SER A 11 9.15 10.30 9.32
C SER A 11 8.02 11.22 9.78
N GLU A 12 7.02 11.46 8.94
CA GLU A 12 5.83 12.23 9.31
C GLU A 12 4.98 11.52 10.38
N ALA A 13 4.86 10.20 10.32
CA ALA A 13 4.16 9.44 11.36
C ALA A 13 4.88 9.49 12.71
N GLU A 14 6.22 9.47 12.74
CA GLU A 14 7.03 9.65 13.94
C GLU A 14 6.85 11.05 14.56
N LEU A 15 6.62 12.06 13.73
CA LEU A 15 6.30 13.42 14.18
C LEU A 15 4.83 13.60 14.63
N GLY A 16 4.04 12.54 14.59
CA GLY A 16 2.64 12.57 15.02
C GLY A 16 1.66 13.07 13.96
N ASN A 17 2.05 13.11 12.69
CA ASN A 17 1.14 13.48 11.60
C ASN A 17 0.05 12.41 11.46
N ASN A 18 -1.18 12.77 11.84
CA ASN A 18 -2.33 11.87 11.85
C ASN A 18 -2.63 11.27 10.48
N LYS A 19 -2.40 12.01 9.40
CA LYS A 19 -2.61 11.52 8.03
C LYS A 19 -1.60 10.42 7.67
N ALA A 20 -0.34 10.61 8.03
CA ALA A 20 0.69 9.58 7.82
C ALA A 20 0.42 8.33 8.64
N VAL A 21 0.01 8.47 9.90
CA VAL A 21 -0.40 7.35 10.76
C VAL A 21 -1.61 6.63 10.16
N SER A 22 -2.63 7.36 9.68
CA SER A 22 -3.79 6.76 9.02
C SER A 22 -3.40 5.94 7.79
N ILE A 23 -2.51 6.44 6.95
CA ILE A 23 -1.99 5.71 5.78
C ILE A 23 -1.36 4.37 6.20
N LEU A 24 -0.54 4.36 7.25
CA LEU A 24 0.07 3.13 7.74
C LEU A 24 -0.97 2.13 8.27
N LYS A 25 -2.05 2.61 8.91
CA LYS A 25 -3.18 1.76 9.34
C LYS A 25 -3.94 1.18 8.14
N ASP A 26 -4.22 2.00 7.14
CA ASP A 26 -4.94 1.58 5.93
C ASP A 26 -4.14 0.55 5.12
N LEU A 27 -2.81 0.72 5.03
CA LEU A 27 -1.92 -0.25 4.40
C LEU A 27 -1.86 -1.56 5.18
N CYS A 28 -1.88 -1.48 6.52
CA CYS A 28 -1.96 -2.65 7.37
C CYS A 28 -3.26 -3.44 7.11
N PHE A 29 -4.39 -2.74 7.02
CA PHE A 29 -5.68 -3.33 6.65
C PHE A 29 -5.64 -3.96 5.26
N ALA A 30 -5.17 -3.24 4.24
CA ALA A 30 -5.09 -3.74 2.88
C ALA A 30 -4.22 -5.00 2.76
N TYR A 31 -3.09 -5.05 3.46
CA TYR A 31 -2.23 -6.22 3.49
C TYR A 31 -2.88 -7.40 4.20
N SER A 32 -3.49 -7.19 5.36
CA SER A 32 -4.11 -8.27 6.16
C SER A 32 -5.31 -8.90 5.45
N HIS A 33 -6.01 -8.15 4.60
CA HIS A 33 -7.14 -8.64 3.80
C HIS A 33 -6.73 -9.12 2.39
N GLY A 34 -5.44 -9.18 2.09
CA GLY A 34 -4.95 -9.65 0.80
C GLY A 34 -5.27 -8.74 -0.40
N ILE A 35 -5.62 -7.47 -0.14
CA ILE A 35 -5.98 -6.50 -1.18
C ILE A 35 -4.72 -6.04 -1.93
N HIS A 36 -3.66 -5.73 -1.20
CA HIS A 36 -2.38 -5.27 -1.73
C HIS A 36 -1.20 -5.91 -1.02
N TYR A 37 -0.09 -6.07 -1.74
CA TYR A 37 1.21 -6.30 -1.12
C TYR A 37 1.79 -4.97 -0.64
N VAL A 38 2.44 -5.00 0.52
CA VAL A 38 3.10 -3.82 1.09
C VAL A 38 4.59 -4.09 1.21
N TYR A 39 5.39 -3.14 0.74
CA TYR A 39 6.84 -3.17 0.84
C TYR A 39 7.36 -1.91 1.53
N ALA A 40 8.31 -2.11 2.42
CA ALA A 40 9.18 -1.06 2.94
C ALA A 40 10.56 -1.66 3.20
N SER A 41 11.60 -0.84 3.24
CA SER A 41 12.93 -1.31 3.60
C SER A 41 12.95 -1.87 5.03
N MET A 42 13.91 -2.73 5.33
CA MET A 42 14.05 -3.33 6.66
C MET A 42 14.18 -2.27 7.76
N SER A 43 14.89 -1.18 7.47
CA SER A 43 15.01 -0.04 8.37
C SER A 43 13.69 0.64 8.65
N LEU A 44 12.89 0.91 7.60
CA LEU A 44 11.58 1.54 7.73
C LEU A 44 10.58 0.64 8.48
N ILE A 45 10.57 -0.66 8.21
CA ILE A 45 9.73 -1.62 8.95
C ILE A 45 10.10 -1.59 10.44
N GLY A 46 11.39 -1.54 10.76
CA GLY A 46 11.85 -1.44 12.15
C GLY A 46 11.38 -0.16 12.84
N ARG A 47 11.30 0.96 12.13
CA ARG A 47 10.76 2.23 12.64
C ARG A 47 9.23 2.17 12.80
N ILE A 48 8.51 1.68 11.80
CA ILE A 48 7.05 1.54 11.84
C ILE A 48 6.60 0.66 13.01
N SER A 49 7.29 -0.47 13.25
CA SER A 49 6.92 -1.40 14.33
C SER A 49 7.10 -0.83 15.74
N LYS A 50 7.73 0.33 15.87
CA LYS A 50 7.94 1.04 17.14
C LYS A 50 7.01 2.24 17.33
N LEU A 51 6.18 2.58 16.33
CA LEU A 51 5.27 3.71 16.42
C LEU A 51 4.19 3.48 17.48
N GLU A 52 4.14 4.35 18.48
CA GLU A 52 3.16 4.26 19.57
C GLU A 52 1.72 4.55 19.09
N ASN A 53 1.58 5.29 18.00
CA ASN A 53 0.29 5.63 17.38
C ASN A 53 -0.37 4.47 16.60
N LEU A 54 0.34 3.36 16.42
CA LEU A 54 -0.20 2.10 15.92
C LEU A 54 -0.57 1.18 17.08
N ASP A 55 -1.65 0.43 16.95
CA ASP A 55 -1.98 -0.59 17.94
C ASP A 55 -1.00 -1.77 17.87
N GLU A 56 -1.05 -2.62 18.89
CA GLU A 56 -0.12 -3.75 19.01
C GLU A 56 -0.24 -4.72 17.82
N SER A 57 -1.46 -4.98 17.35
CA SER A 57 -1.70 -5.89 16.23
C SER A 57 -1.10 -5.36 14.93
N GLN A 58 -1.21 -4.06 14.70
CA GLN A 58 -0.62 -3.37 13.55
C GLN A 58 0.91 -3.38 13.60
N ARG A 59 1.49 -3.08 14.76
CA ARG A 59 2.94 -3.17 14.97
C ARG A 59 3.47 -4.58 14.75
N CYS A 60 2.78 -5.59 15.28
CA CYS A 60 3.12 -7.00 15.08
C CYS A 60 3.05 -7.41 13.60
N LEU A 61 2.07 -6.90 12.84
CA LEU A 61 1.95 -7.20 11.42
C LEU A 61 3.11 -6.62 10.64
N TYR A 62 3.50 -5.36 10.89
CA TYR A 62 4.69 -4.77 10.27
C TYR A 62 5.97 -5.53 10.65
N ALA A 63 6.12 -5.94 11.91
CA ALA A 63 7.25 -6.75 12.34
C ALA A 63 7.31 -8.11 11.61
N LYS A 64 6.16 -8.74 11.34
CA LYS A 64 6.08 -9.98 10.54
C LYS A 64 6.46 -9.78 9.07
N LEU A 65 6.21 -8.60 8.49
CA LEU A 65 6.65 -8.28 7.13
C LEU A 65 8.17 -8.41 6.98
N LYS A 66 8.94 -8.14 8.04
CA LYS A 66 10.39 -8.28 8.04
C LYS A 66 10.84 -9.69 7.67
N SER A 67 10.17 -10.72 8.18
CA SER A 67 10.48 -12.12 7.85
C SER A 67 10.12 -12.51 6.42
N LYS A 68 9.19 -11.77 5.79
CA LYS A 68 8.70 -12.01 4.42
C LYS A 68 9.36 -11.14 3.36
N LEU A 69 10.32 -10.28 3.74
CA LEU A 69 10.92 -9.32 2.81
C LEU A 69 11.54 -9.97 1.56
N LYS A 70 12.17 -11.12 1.69
CA LYS A 70 12.75 -11.84 0.53
C LYS A 70 11.66 -12.21 -0.49
N THR A 71 10.53 -12.74 -0.03
CA THR A 71 9.40 -13.10 -0.88
C THR A 71 8.77 -11.86 -1.51
N ILE A 72 8.58 -10.80 -0.73
CA ILE A 72 8.00 -9.54 -1.21
C ILE A 72 8.94 -8.86 -2.22
N MET A 73 10.25 -8.93 -2.03
CA MET A 73 11.22 -8.43 -3.02
C MET A 73 11.17 -9.21 -4.34
N ALA A 74 10.99 -10.52 -4.30
CA ALA A 74 10.80 -11.31 -5.52
C ALA A 74 9.52 -10.87 -6.25
N ILE A 75 8.42 -10.65 -5.52
CA ILE A 75 7.17 -10.09 -6.06
C ILE A 75 7.41 -8.69 -6.62
N ARG A 76 8.12 -7.82 -5.89
CA ARG A 76 8.45 -6.45 -6.33
C ARG A 76 9.14 -6.42 -7.69
N ASN A 77 10.02 -7.36 -7.95
CA ASN A 77 10.78 -7.44 -9.20
C ASN A 77 9.95 -7.97 -10.38
N SER A 78 8.87 -8.70 -10.12
CA SER A 78 8.01 -9.34 -11.12
C SER A 78 6.67 -8.63 -11.35
N VAL A 79 6.23 -7.75 -10.43
CA VAL A 79 4.95 -7.04 -10.53
C VAL A 79 5.02 -5.91 -11.54
N VAL A 80 4.04 -5.86 -12.43
CA VAL A 80 3.93 -4.82 -13.47
C VAL A 80 3.48 -3.49 -12.89
N VAL A 81 2.54 -3.50 -11.93
CA VAL A 81 1.99 -2.27 -11.33
C VAL A 81 2.51 -2.09 -9.91
N LYS A 82 3.27 -1.03 -9.72
CA LYS A 82 3.82 -0.60 -8.42
C LYS A 82 3.31 0.79 -8.08
N CYS A 83 3.08 1.02 -6.80
CA CYS A 83 2.73 2.33 -6.28
C CYS A 83 3.74 2.75 -5.21
N HIS A 84 4.37 3.89 -5.39
CA HIS A 84 5.25 4.49 -4.38
C HIS A 84 4.56 5.66 -3.70
N ILE A 85 4.47 5.63 -2.38
CA ILE A 85 3.80 6.67 -1.58
C ILE A 85 4.86 7.48 -0.84
N SER A 86 4.85 8.79 -1.06
CA SER A 86 5.81 9.70 -0.41
C SER A 86 5.30 11.14 -0.42
N TYR A 87 5.57 11.90 0.65
CA TYR A 87 5.31 13.35 0.69
C TYR A 87 6.32 14.16 -0.13
N LYS A 88 7.44 13.56 -0.53
CA LYS A 88 8.54 14.25 -1.23
C LYS A 88 8.46 14.19 -2.76
N ILE A 89 7.40 13.60 -3.29
CA ILE A 89 7.19 13.44 -4.74
C ILE A 89 5.87 14.10 -5.13
N SER A 90 5.75 14.52 -6.39
CA SER A 90 4.45 14.88 -6.97
C SER A 90 3.76 13.61 -7.50
N SER A 91 2.44 13.58 -7.40
CA SER A 91 1.67 12.45 -7.91
C SER A 91 1.75 12.38 -9.43
N ALA A 92 2.12 11.22 -9.94
CA ALA A 92 2.31 10.98 -11.37
C ALA A 92 2.25 9.48 -11.69
N VAL A 93 2.07 9.15 -12.96
CA VAL A 93 2.29 7.79 -13.49
C VAL A 93 3.44 7.87 -14.47
N ILE A 94 4.52 7.18 -14.17
CA ILE A 94 5.74 7.18 -14.97
C ILE A 94 6.18 5.73 -15.22
N GLU A 95 6.26 5.33 -16.48
CA GLU A 95 6.71 3.99 -16.89
C GLU A 95 6.03 2.82 -16.14
N GLY A 96 4.72 2.93 -15.91
CA GLY A 96 3.94 1.91 -15.20
C GLY A 96 4.06 1.94 -13.67
N CYS A 97 4.84 2.86 -13.12
CA CYS A 97 4.91 3.10 -11.70
C CYS A 97 4.01 4.28 -11.32
N ILE A 98 3.16 4.07 -10.31
CA ILE A 98 2.28 5.10 -9.76
C ILE A 98 3.01 5.77 -8.59
N TYR A 99 3.15 7.07 -8.63
CA TYR A 99 3.67 7.88 -7.54
C TYR A 99 2.51 8.62 -6.89
N LEU A 100 2.35 8.50 -5.57
CA LEU A 100 1.28 9.16 -4.82
C LEU A 100 1.85 10.07 -3.74
N ASN A 101 1.46 11.34 -3.81
CA ASN A 101 1.63 12.26 -2.70
C ASN A 101 0.33 12.31 -1.89
N PRO A 102 0.35 11.96 -0.59
CA PRO A 102 -0.86 11.97 0.23
C PRO A 102 -1.53 13.33 0.38
N ASN A 103 -0.82 14.42 0.14
CA ASN A 103 -1.41 15.78 0.17
C ASN A 103 -2.27 16.06 -1.06
N GLU A 104 -2.04 15.37 -2.17
CA GLU A 104 -2.74 15.59 -3.44
C GLU A 104 -3.93 14.64 -3.62
N TYR A 105 -3.90 13.45 -2.97
CA TYR A 105 -4.92 12.42 -3.13
C TYR A 105 -5.41 11.83 -1.82
N ASN A 106 -6.67 11.42 -1.80
CA ASN A 106 -7.20 10.60 -0.71
C ASN A 106 -6.75 9.15 -0.89
N CYS A 107 -5.69 8.77 -0.19
CA CYS A 107 -5.10 7.44 -0.28
C CYS A 107 -6.01 6.32 0.24
N PHE A 108 -6.97 6.59 1.12
CA PHE A 108 -7.86 5.57 1.69
C PHE A 108 -8.60 4.79 0.61
N LYS A 109 -9.27 5.49 -0.30
CA LYS A 109 -9.99 4.85 -1.41
C LYS A 109 -9.06 4.03 -2.30
N PHE A 110 -7.87 4.55 -2.57
CA PHE A 110 -6.88 3.87 -3.39
C PHE A 110 -6.41 2.55 -2.78
N PHE A 111 -6.32 2.47 -1.46
CA PHE A 111 -5.86 1.26 -0.76
C PHE A 111 -6.96 0.23 -0.52
N THR A 112 -8.20 0.66 -0.41
CA THR A 112 -9.33 -0.20 -0.01
C THR A 112 -10.22 -0.61 -1.16
N GLU A 113 -10.22 0.13 -2.27
CA GLU A 113 -11.06 -0.15 -3.44
C GLU A 113 -10.24 -0.81 -4.55
N THR A 114 -10.79 -1.90 -5.11
CA THR A 114 -10.26 -2.49 -6.32
C THR A 114 -11.00 -1.90 -7.51
N VAL A 115 -10.26 -1.24 -8.41
CA VAL A 115 -10.81 -0.70 -9.65
C VAL A 115 -10.54 -1.69 -10.77
N LEU A 116 -11.61 -2.18 -11.39
CA LEU A 116 -11.53 -3.01 -12.59
C LEU A 116 -11.61 -2.10 -13.83
N ILE A 117 -10.54 -2.11 -14.63
CA ILE A 117 -10.48 -1.39 -15.90
C ILE A 117 -10.49 -2.41 -17.02
N GLY A 118 -11.51 -2.35 -17.88
CA GLY A 118 -11.62 -3.16 -19.09
C GLY A 118 -11.64 -2.29 -20.34
N GLU A 119 -11.38 -2.88 -21.50
CA GLU A 119 -11.44 -2.18 -22.78
C GLU A 119 -12.84 -1.70 -23.13
N ASN A 120 -13.84 -2.43 -22.65
CA ASN A 120 -15.24 -2.06 -22.85
C ASN A 120 -16.11 -2.41 -21.64
N LEU A 121 -17.32 -1.85 -21.62
CA LEU A 121 -18.27 -2.02 -20.51
C LEU A 121 -18.72 -3.49 -20.32
N ASN A 122 -18.77 -4.28 -21.39
CA ASN A 122 -19.20 -5.68 -21.32
C ASN A 122 -18.15 -6.55 -20.63
N ASP A 123 -16.86 -6.29 -20.88
CA ASP A 123 -15.76 -6.97 -20.18
C ASP A 123 -15.79 -6.67 -18.68
N CYS A 124 -15.99 -5.40 -18.32
CA CYS A 124 -16.14 -4.99 -16.93
C CYS A 124 -17.31 -5.70 -16.24
N LYS A 125 -18.47 -5.80 -16.90
CA LYS A 125 -19.66 -6.51 -16.38
C LYS A 125 -19.42 -7.99 -16.22
N PHE A 126 -18.72 -8.61 -17.18
CA PHE A 126 -18.38 -10.04 -17.14
C PHE A 126 -17.44 -10.35 -15.96
N PHE A 127 -16.36 -9.59 -15.80
CA PHE A 127 -15.43 -9.76 -14.69
C PHE A 127 -16.09 -9.49 -13.34
N ARG A 128 -16.91 -8.45 -13.25
CA ARG A 128 -17.70 -8.17 -12.04
C ARG A 128 -18.59 -9.35 -11.68
N HIS A 129 -19.31 -9.93 -12.63
CA HIS A 129 -20.16 -11.09 -12.39
C HIS A 129 -19.37 -12.31 -11.89
N ILE A 130 -18.17 -12.55 -12.45
CA ILE A 130 -17.27 -13.62 -11.96
C ILE A 130 -16.86 -13.36 -10.52
N CYS A 131 -16.43 -12.14 -10.20
CA CYS A 131 -16.00 -11.79 -8.83
C CYS A 131 -17.15 -11.96 -7.83
N GLU A 132 -18.35 -11.50 -8.15
CA GLU A 132 -19.52 -11.61 -7.26
C GLU A 132 -19.95 -13.06 -7.04
N LYS A 133 -19.71 -13.95 -8.02
CA LYS A 133 -20.17 -15.34 -7.96
C LYS A 133 -19.14 -16.32 -7.38
N TYR A 134 -17.84 -16.07 -7.55
CA TYR A 134 -16.79 -17.05 -7.28
C TYR A 134 -15.71 -16.56 -6.31
N LEU A 135 -15.71 -15.30 -5.92
CA LEU A 135 -14.81 -14.72 -4.93
C LEU A 135 -15.58 -14.19 -3.73
#